data_4d5ef8749aaf2886307fd5211bb5f8a8
#
_entry.id   4d5ef8749aaf2886307fd5211bb5f8a8
#
_cell.length_a   1.000
_cell.length_b   1.000
_cell.length_c   1.000
_cell.angle_alpha   90.00
_cell.angle_beta   90.00
_cell.angle_gamma   90.00
#
_symmetry.space_group_name_H-M   'P 1'
#
loop_
_entity.id
_entity.type
_entity.pdbx_description
1 polymer ?
#
loop_
_entity_poly.entity_id
_entity_poly.type
_entity_poly.pdbx_seq_one_letter_code
_entity_poly.pdbx_strand_id
1 'polypeptide(L)'
;MQTENKLGHNKPPKSVEELINDQGRIKLSNSIIRKLKRKVDDKGNYIETIYNDTERVGLKLKVNKGGSITFFYQWYNKNKQRRDGKKGATDKQFIGQFPEWKIEAARQLVDKIKQGIKLGTDPRSTFEANKAIPTLAEVIALWKEDVLKVSNTFRESTKKDLLARFRVWIDLNPKSKALQDYVLKNRKLLNIKAKQVHEITHDDIV
;
A
#
# COMPACT_ATOMS: atom_id res chain seq x y z
N MET A 1 -30.00 14.74 -50.36
CA MET A 1 -28.89 15.03 -49.44
C MET A 1 -28.79 13.87 -48.48
N GLN A 2 -27.85 12.96 -48.75
CA GLN A 2 -27.59 11.78 -47.88
C GLN A 2 -26.47 12.19 -46.93
N THR A 3 -26.74 12.22 -45.63
CA THR A 3 -25.75 12.41 -44.56
C THR A 3 -25.06 11.07 -44.30
N GLU A 4 -23.85 10.91 -44.79
CA GLU A 4 -22.99 9.78 -44.46
C GLU A 4 -22.62 9.82 -42.97
N ASN A 5 -23.14 8.85 -42.23
CA ASN A 5 -22.78 8.55 -40.84
C ASN A 5 -21.35 7.95 -40.84
N LYS A 6 -20.31 8.76 -40.54
CA LYS A 6 -18.96 8.28 -40.32
C LYS A 6 -18.96 7.47 -38.99
N LEU A 7 -19.11 6.16 -39.10
CA LEU A 7 -18.77 5.20 -38.03
C LEU A 7 -17.29 5.38 -37.69
N GLY A 8 -17.05 5.96 -36.51
CA GLY A 8 -15.71 6.05 -35.94
C GLY A 8 -15.11 4.65 -35.82
N HIS A 9 -14.03 4.39 -36.52
CA HIS A 9 -13.23 3.18 -36.41
C HIS A 9 -12.70 3.08 -34.98
N ASN A 10 -13.34 2.28 -34.13
CA ASN A 10 -12.81 1.88 -32.83
C ASN A 10 -11.52 1.09 -33.07
N LYS A 11 -10.39 1.78 -32.98
CA LYS A 11 -9.07 1.16 -33.01
C LYS A 11 -9.00 0.13 -31.87
N PRO A 12 -8.60 -1.13 -32.13
CA PRO A 12 -8.52 -2.14 -31.08
C PRO A 12 -7.61 -1.64 -29.95
N PRO A 13 -7.91 -1.99 -28.69
CA PRO A 13 -7.11 -1.56 -27.55
C PRO A 13 -5.66 -2.05 -27.73
N LYS A 14 -4.70 -1.10 -27.69
CA LYS A 14 -3.27 -1.39 -27.81
C LYS A 14 -2.83 -2.46 -26.81
N SER A 15 -1.95 -3.36 -27.21
CA SER A 15 -1.28 -4.26 -26.29
C SER A 15 -0.44 -3.48 -25.27
N VAL A 16 -0.09 -4.09 -24.14
CA VAL A 16 0.75 -3.42 -23.13
C VAL A 16 2.12 -3.09 -23.71
N GLU A 17 2.64 -3.95 -24.56
CA GLU A 17 3.92 -3.77 -25.25
C GLU A 17 3.93 -2.54 -26.17
N GLU A 18 2.84 -2.25 -26.86
CA GLU A 18 2.68 -1.07 -27.71
C GLU A 18 2.58 0.24 -26.92
N LEU A 19 2.33 0.17 -25.61
CA LEU A 19 2.26 1.33 -24.72
C LEU A 19 3.61 1.68 -24.10
N ILE A 20 4.62 0.84 -24.29
CA ILE A 20 5.99 1.10 -23.81
C ILE A 20 6.68 2.00 -24.83
N ASN A 21 7.22 3.13 -24.38
CA ASN A 21 7.97 4.05 -25.23
C ASN A 21 9.41 3.55 -25.47
N ASP A 22 10.15 4.23 -26.38
CA ASP A 22 11.53 3.91 -26.74
C ASP A 22 12.52 3.89 -25.56
N GLN A 23 12.17 4.51 -24.43
CA GLN A 23 12.95 4.52 -23.19
C GLN A 23 12.56 3.39 -22.22
N GLY A 24 11.72 2.44 -22.63
CA GLY A 24 11.22 1.37 -21.79
C GLY A 24 10.27 1.85 -20.66
N ARG A 25 9.61 2.99 -20.88
CA ARG A 25 8.65 3.56 -19.92
C ARG A 25 7.22 3.43 -20.42
N ILE A 26 6.30 3.31 -19.49
CA ILE A 26 4.86 3.19 -19.77
C ILE A 26 4.09 4.19 -18.90
N LYS A 27 3.06 4.81 -19.47
CA LYS A 27 2.11 5.60 -18.70
C LYS A 27 1.22 4.66 -17.91
N LEU A 28 1.60 4.41 -16.66
CA LEU A 28 0.86 3.52 -15.78
C LEU A 28 -0.53 4.09 -15.44
N SER A 29 -1.55 3.24 -15.49
CA SER A 29 -2.89 3.50 -14.97
C SER A 29 -3.41 2.24 -14.29
N ASN A 30 -4.39 2.37 -13.39
CA ASN A 30 -4.95 1.21 -12.71
C ASN A 30 -5.56 0.19 -13.69
N SER A 31 -6.10 0.64 -14.82
CA SER A 31 -6.62 -0.23 -15.88
C SER A 31 -5.52 -0.99 -16.62
N ILE A 32 -4.38 -0.36 -16.89
CA ILE A 32 -3.22 -1.00 -17.50
C ILE A 32 -2.60 -2.00 -16.52
N ILE A 33 -2.43 -1.60 -15.25
CA ILE A 33 -1.84 -2.47 -14.22
C ILE A 33 -2.62 -3.78 -14.07
N ARG A 34 -3.95 -3.74 -14.11
CA ARG A 34 -4.81 -4.95 -14.07
C ARG A 34 -4.61 -5.88 -15.25
N LYS A 35 -4.16 -5.37 -16.40
CA LYS A 35 -3.90 -6.14 -17.63
C LYS A 35 -2.49 -6.72 -17.67
N LEU A 36 -1.58 -6.30 -16.78
CA LEU A 36 -0.22 -6.82 -16.72
C LEU A 36 -0.23 -8.30 -16.36
N LYS A 37 0.40 -9.09 -17.23
CA LYS A 37 0.57 -10.54 -17.03
C LYS A 37 2.00 -10.87 -16.65
N ARG A 38 2.19 -12.00 -15.97
CA ARG A 38 3.52 -12.55 -15.74
C ARG A 38 4.17 -12.89 -17.07
N LYS A 39 5.45 -12.59 -17.22
CA LYS A 39 6.25 -13.01 -18.37
C LYS A 39 7.00 -14.30 -18.04
N VAL A 40 7.28 -15.06 -19.06
CA VAL A 40 8.08 -16.29 -18.98
C VAL A 40 9.37 -16.10 -19.78
N ASP A 41 10.43 -16.78 -19.36
CA ASP A 41 11.68 -16.89 -20.13
C ASP A 41 11.55 -17.95 -21.25
N ASP A 42 12.60 -18.10 -22.04
CA ASP A 42 12.65 -19.08 -23.15
C ASP A 42 12.52 -20.55 -22.66
N LYS A 43 12.69 -20.79 -21.37
CA LYS A 43 12.55 -22.10 -20.72
C LYS A 43 11.18 -22.30 -20.06
N GLY A 44 10.25 -21.34 -20.22
CA GLY A 44 8.91 -21.40 -19.64
C GLY A 44 8.82 -21.02 -18.15
N ASN A 45 9.89 -20.54 -17.52
CA ASN A 45 9.86 -20.12 -16.12
C ASN A 45 9.35 -18.69 -16.00
N TYR A 46 8.53 -18.41 -14.97
CA TYR A 46 8.08 -17.05 -14.68
C TYR A 46 9.23 -16.18 -14.26
N ILE A 47 9.36 -15.00 -14.87
CA ILE A 47 10.38 -13.99 -14.57
C ILE A 47 9.76 -12.73 -13.95
N GLU A 48 10.57 -12.03 -13.16
CA GLU A 48 10.20 -10.70 -12.65
C GLU A 48 10.29 -9.68 -13.78
N THR A 49 9.26 -8.85 -13.92
CA THR A 49 9.24 -7.79 -14.94
C THR A 49 9.06 -6.43 -14.25
N ILE A 50 9.89 -5.47 -14.62
CA ILE A 50 9.87 -4.11 -14.09
C ILE A 50 9.39 -3.15 -15.16
N TYR A 51 8.42 -2.32 -14.82
CA TYR A 51 7.92 -1.24 -15.64
C TYR A 51 8.25 0.11 -15.00
N ASN A 52 8.70 1.06 -15.81
CA ASN A 52 9.02 2.42 -15.35
C ASN A 52 7.87 3.35 -15.69
N ASP A 53 7.42 4.16 -14.72
CA ASP A 53 6.36 5.15 -14.98
C ASP A 53 6.88 6.33 -15.80
N THR A 54 6.09 6.80 -16.77
CA THR A 54 6.42 8.01 -17.56
C THR A 54 6.16 9.28 -16.78
N GLU A 55 5.16 9.30 -15.89
CA GLU A 55 4.73 10.53 -15.19
C GLU A 55 5.60 10.84 -13.97
N ARG A 56 6.19 9.81 -13.34
CA ARG A 56 7.06 9.99 -12.17
C ARG A 56 8.36 9.22 -12.34
N VAL A 57 9.40 9.92 -12.74
CA VAL A 57 10.76 9.34 -12.86
C VAL A 57 11.19 8.74 -11.54
N GLY A 58 11.63 7.50 -11.60
CA GLY A 58 12.03 6.70 -10.42
C GLY A 58 10.90 5.85 -9.81
N LEU A 59 9.63 6.14 -10.13
CA LEU A 59 8.53 5.23 -9.78
C LEU A 59 8.57 4.02 -10.71
N LYS A 60 8.60 2.85 -10.10
CA LYS A 60 8.65 1.57 -10.80
C LYS A 60 7.58 0.64 -10.26
N LEU A 61 7.09 -0.21 -11.15
CA LEU A 61 6.16 -1.27 -10.83
C LEU A 61 6.84 -2.59 -11.18
N LYS A 62 6.81 -3.55 -10.27
CA LYS A 62 7.35 -4.89 -10.46
C LYS A 62 6.23 -5.91 -10.45
N VAL A 63 6.16 -6.72 -11.50
CA VAL A 63 5.36 -7.94 -11.52
C VAL A 63 6.26 -9.08 -11.07
N ASN A 64 5.97 -9.64 -9.91
CA ASN A 64 6.76 -10.72 -9.32
C ASN A 64 6.46 -12.07 -9.99
N LYS A 65 7.37 -13.04 -9.85
CA LYS A 65 7.18 -14.42 -10.36
C LYS A 65 5.88 -15.05 -9.90
N GLY A 66 5.46 -14.79 -8.66
CA GLY A 66 4.18 -15.25 -8.09
C GLY A 66 2.93 -14.51 -8.58
N GLY A 67 3.09 -13.45 -9.39
CA GLY A 67 1.98 -12.67 -9.94
C GLY A 67 1.58 -11.45 -9.10
N SER A 68 2.12 -11.27 -7.89
CA SER A 68 1.89 -10.05 -7.11
C SER A 68 2.55 -8.85 -7.79
N ILE A 69 1.89 -7.69 -7.70
CA ILE A 69 2.36 -6.45 -8.33
C ILE A 69 2.74 -5.48 -7.23
N THR A 70 3.96 -4.96 -7.28
CA THR A 70 4.50 -4.09 -6.24
C THR A 70 5.01 -2.79 -6.82
N PHE A 71 4.77 -1.69 -6.10
CA PHE A 71 5.32 -0.38 -6.40
C PHE A 71 6.56 -0.13 -5.58
N PHE A 72 7.58 0.47 -6.18
CA PHE A 72 8.75 0.97 -5.48
C PHE A 72 9.29 2.23 -6.14
N TYR A 73 9.95 3.06 -5.36
CA TYR A 73 10.64 4.24 -5.81
C TYR A 73 12.14 3.99 -5.79
N GLN A 74 12.82 4.38 -6.84
CA GLN A 74 14.27 4.24 -7.00
C GLN A 74 14.89 5.60 -7.30
N TRP A 75 15.93 5.96 -6.54
CA TRP A 75 16.64 7.22 -6.72
C TRP A 75 18.14 7.04 -6.55
N TYR A 76 18.91 8.00 -7.04
CA TYR A 76 20.35 8.05 -6.83
C TYR A 76 20.64 8.78 -5.52
N ASN A 77 21.32 8.11 -4.59
CA ASN A 77 21.74 8.66 -3.30
C ASN A 77 23.23 8.96 -3.35
N LYS A 78 23.57 10.25 -3.41
CA LYS A 78 24.96 10.73 -3.49
C LYS A 78 25.80 10.39 -2.25
N ASN A 79 25.15 10.29 -1.09
CA ASN A 79 25.82 10.06 0.21
C ASN A 79 25.99 8.58 0.53
N LYS A 80 25.37 7.69 -0.21
CA LYS A 80 25.46 6.26 0.03
C LYS A 80 26.84 5.73 -0.35
N GLN A 81 27.50 5.08 0.61
CA GLN A 81 28.78 4.42 0.36
C GLN A 81 28.55 3.08 -0.36
N ARG A 82 29.30 2.85 -1.41
CA ARG A 82 29.33 1.59 -2.15
C ARG A 82 30.31 0.61 -1.50
N ARG A 83 30.19 -0.68 -1.86
CA ARG A 83 31.10 -1.72 -1.37
C ARG A 83 32.55 -1.50 -1.80
N ASP A 84 32.76 -0.80 -2.92
CA ASP A 84 34.09 -0.41 -3.44
C ASP A 84 34.68 0.87 -2.80
N GLY A 85 34.06 1.36 -1.72
CA GLY A 85 34.45 2.58 -1.02
C GLY A 85 34.05 3.89 -1.68
N LYS A 86 33.54 3.88 -2.92
CA LYS A 86 33.09 5.08 -3.62
C LYS A 86 31.74 5.57 -3.09
N LYS A 87 31.50 6.88 -3.17
CA LYS A 87 30.22 7.49 -2.84
C LYS A 87 29.27 7.46 -4.04
N GLY A 88 27.99 7.38 -3.75
CA GLY A 88 26.92 7.41 -4.72
C GLY A 88 26.46 6.03 -5.18
N ALA A 89 25.24 5.68 -4.85
CA ALA A 89 24.59 4.43 -5.27
C ALA A 89 23.10 4.64 -5.44
N THR A 90 22.48 3.73 -6.17
CA THR A 90 21.02 3.69 -6.28
C THR A 90 20.41 3.11 -5.01
N ASP A 91 19.43 3.81 -4.47
CA ASP A 91 18.58 3.35 -3.41
C ASP A 91 17.18 3.05 -3.93
N LYS A 92 16.46 2.20 -3.22
CA LYS A 92 15.07 1.88 -3.51
C LYS A 92 14.25 1.83 -2.24
N GLN A 93 13.02 2.33 -2.32
CA GLN A 93 12.02 2.26 -1.26
C GLN A 93 10.80 1.51 -1.77
N PHE A 94 10.38 0.50 -1.05
CA PHE A 94 9.10 -0.17 -1.27
C PHE A 94 7.96 0.78 -0.89
N ILE A 95 6.92 0.84 -1.72
CA ILE A 95 5.74 1.69 -1.51
C ILE A 95 4.57 0.85 -1.04
N GLY A 96 4.21 -0.18 -1.81
CA GLY A 96 3.08 -1.04 -1.48
C GLY A 96 2.73 -1.99 -2.62
N GLN A 97 1.67 -2.76 -2.43
CA GLN A 97 1.18 -3.73 -3.41
C GLN A 97 -0.13 -3.27 -4.04
N PHE A 98 -0.30 -3.59 -5.33
CA PHE A 98 -1.59 -3.47 -6.00
C PHE A 98 -2.44 -4.72 -5.68
N PRO A 99 -3.76 -4.61 -5.43
CA PRO A 99 -4.62 -3.43 -5.61
C PRO A 99 -4.77 -2.50 -4.39
N GLU A 100 -4.16 -2.80 -3.26
CA GLU A 100 -4.24 -1.98 -2.03
C GLU A 100 -3.73 -0.56 -2.29
N TRP A 101 -2.59 -0.46 -2.96
CA TRP A 101 -2.04 0.79 -3.45
C TRP A 101 -2.43 1.02 -4.92
N LYS A 102 -3.03 2.17 -5.20
CA LYS A 102 -3.32 2.64 -6.56
C LYS A 102 -2.17 3.49 -7.08
N ILE A 103 -2.04 3.60 -8.41
CA ILE A 103 -0.94 4.35 -9.04
C ILE A 103 -0.91 5.81 -8.62
N GLU A 104 -2.07 6.44 -8.42
CA GLU A 104 -2.18 7.84 -8.03
C GLU A 104 -1.57 8.07 -6.62
N ALA A 105 -1.91 7.21 -5.68
CA ALA A 105 -1.35 7.26 -4.31
C ALA A 105 0.18 7.01 -4.33
N ALA A 106 0.64 6.07 -5.14
CA ALA A 106 2.08 5.82 -5.31
C ALA A 106 2.81 7.03 -5.88
N ARG A 107 2.23 7.75 -6.85
CA ARG A 107 2.79 9.00 -7.41
C ARG A 107 2.86 10.12 -6.38
N GLN A 108 1.79 10.32 -5.61
CA GLN A 108 1.77 11.31 -4.53
C GLN A 108 2.85 11.04 -3.48
N LEU A 109 3.04 9.78 -3.10
CA LEU A 109 4.09 9.41 -2.16
C LEU A 109 5.48 9.67 -2.74
N VAL A 110 5.71 9.35 -4.02
CA VAL A 110 6.97 9.67 -4.71
C VAL A 110 7.25 11.17 -4.71
N ASP A 111 6.24 12.01 -4.91
CA ASP A 111 6.41 13.46 -4.87
C ASP A 111 6.80 13.95 -3.46
N LYS A 112 6.17 13.40 -2.40
CA LYS A 112 6.56 13.67 -1.00
C LYS A 112 8.01 13.24 -0.72
N ILE A 113 8.39 12.03 -1.17
CA ILE A 113 9.76 11.52 -1.03
C ILE A 113 10.77 12.44 -1.72
N LYS A 114 10.48 12.88 -2.95
CA LYS A 114 11.34 13.81 -3.69
C LYS A 114 11.50 15.16 -2.98
N GLN A 115 10.42 15.68 -2.42
CA GLN A 115 10.48 16.90 -1.60
C GLN A 115 11.37 16.71 -0.36
N GLY A 116 11.19 15.59 0.37
CA GLY A 116 12.04 15.25 1.51
C GLY A 116 13.53 15.17 1.13
N ILE A 117 13.86 14.47 0.03
CA ILE A 117 15.25 14.39 -0.46
C ILE A 117 15.83 15.78 -0.76
N LYS A 118 15.05 16.67 -1.38
CA LYS A 118 15.48 18.05 -1.64
C LYS A 118 15.76 18.84 -0.36
N LEU A 119 15.01 18.56 0.70
CA LEU A 119 15.18 19.17 2.02
C LEU A 119 16.26 18.46 2.87
N GLY A 120 16.97 17.47 2.31
CA GLY A 120 18.02 16.73 2.99
C GLY A 120 17.53 15.60 3.92
N THR A 121 16.24 15.30 3.90
CA THR A 121 15.67 14.19 4.69
C THR A 121 15.93 12.86 3.98
N ASP A 122 16.43 11.86 4.72
CA ASP A 122 16.50 10.49 4.17
C ASP A 122 15.08 9.91 4.13
N PRO A 123 14.58 9.53 2.94
CA PRO A 123 13.25 8.94 2.82
C PRO A 123 13.03 7.74 3.73
N ARG A 124 14.06 6.96 4.00
CA ARG A 124 13.98 5.77 4.85
C ARG A 124 13.67 6.12 6.30
N SER A 125 14.25 7.20 6.83
CA SER A 125 13.99 7.64 8.21
C SER A 125 12.52 8.00 8.41
N THR A 126 11.89 8.60 7.42
CA THR A 126 10.45 8.92 7.46
C THR A 126 9.58 7.65 7.45
N PHE A 127 9.95 6.64 6.65
CA PHE A 127 9.24 5.36 6.62
C PHE A 127 9.45 4.55 7.90
N GLU A 128 10.67 4.56 8.46
CA GLU A 128 10.98 3.89 9.72
C GLU A 128 10.27 4.57 10.89
N ALA A 129 10.23 5.90 10.91
CA ALA A 129 9.47 6.64 11.90
C ALA A 129 7.97 6.33 11.83
N ASN A 130 7.39 6.29 10.62
CA ASN A 130 5.99 5.91 10.44
C ASN A 130 5.72 4.44 10.80
N LYS A 131 6.70 3.56 10.58
CA LYS A 131 6.59 2.15 10.98
C LYS A 131 6.67 1.96 12.48
N ALA A 132 7.34 2.86 13.19
CA ALA A 132 7.40 2.88 14.67
C ALA A 132 6.09 3.36 15.32
N ILE A 133 5.19 4.00 14.57
CA ILE A 133 3.86 4.38 15.08
C ILE A 133 2.99 3.13 15.11
N PRO A 134 2.54 2.70 16.30
CA PRO A 134 1.79 1.47 16.43
C PRO A 134 0.41 1.58 15.77
N THR A 135 -0.08 0.48 15.28
CA THR A 135 -1.48 0.33 14.88
C THR A 135 -2.39 0.32 16.09
N LEU A 136 -3.68 0.60 15.89
CA LEU A 136 -4.66 0.50 16.98
C LEU A 136 -4.69 -0.91 17.58
N ALA A 137 -4.52 -1.94 16.77
CA ALA A 137 -4.47 -3.33 17.25
C ALA A 137 -3.31 -3.57 18.21
N GLU A 138 -2.11 -3.05 17.89
CA GLU A 138 -0.92 -3.14 18.74
C GLU A 138 -1.08 -2.36 20.05
N VAL A 139 -1.62 -1.15 19.99
CA VAL A 139 -1.91 -0.34 21.19
C VAL A 139 -2.90 -1.05 22.11
N ILE A 140 -3.97 -1.62 21.55
CA ILE A 140 -4.96 -2.37 22.34
C ILE A 140 -4.35 -3.63 22.94
N ALA A 141 -3.48 -4.33 22.20
CA ALA A 141 -2.78 -5.51 22.72
C ALA A 141 -1.89 -5.14 23.91
N LEU A 142 -1.08 -4.09 23.80
CA LEU A 142 -0.26 -3.55 24.88
C LEU A 142 -1.12 -3.13 26.07
N TRP A 143 -2.21 -2.41 25.84
CA TRP A 143 -3.12 -1.98 26.89
C TRP A 143 -3.76 -3.18 27.63
N LYS A 144 -4.15 -4.22 26.92
CA LYS A 144 -4.68 -5.46 27.53
C LYS A 144 -3.63 -6.12 28.43
N GLU A 145 -2.38 -6.15 28.02
CA GLU A 145 -1.29 -6.74 28.82
C GLU A 145 -0.97 -5.86 30.05
N ASP A 146 -0.70 -4.58 29.84
CA ASP A 146 -0.16 -3.70 30.87
C ASP A 146 -1.24 -3.22 31.84
N VAL A 147 -2.44 -2.92 31.38
CA VAL A 147 -3.48 -2.31 32.19
C VAL A 147 -4.48 -3.32 32.72
N LEU A 148 -4.99 -4.22 31.88
CA LEU A 148 -6.01 -5.17 32.31
C LEU A 148 -5.46 -6.33 33.11
N LYS A 149 -4.29 -6.88 32.76
CA LYS A 149 -3.70 -8.02 33.47
C LYS A 149 -2.97 -7.59 34.74
N VAL A 150 -2.21 -6.52 34.70
CA VAL A 150 -1.31 -6.10 35.77
C VAL A 150 -1.99 -5.17 36.78
N SER A 151 -2.91 -4.32 36.30
CA SER A 151 -3.54 -3.32 37.18
C SER A 151 -4.54 -3.92 38.15
N ASN A 152 -4.36 -3.63 39.44
CA ASN A 152 -5.33 -3.90 40.50
C ASN A 152 -6.44 -2.81 40.57
N THR A 153 -6.43 -1.83 39.70
CA THR A 153 -7.36 -0.69 39.68
C THR A 153 -8.76 -1.12 39.26
N PHE A 154 -8.87 -2.13 38.40
CA PHE A 154 -10.15 -2.62 37.90
C PHE A 154 -10.59 -3.90 38.62
N ARG A 155 -11.88 -3.93 39.02
CA ARG A 155 -12.51 -5.17 39.51
C ARG A 155 -12.54 -6.22 38.41
N GLU A 156 -12.47 -7.50 38.77
CA GLU A 156 -12.49 -8.61 37.81
C GLU A 156 -13.73 -8.61 36.89
N SER A 157 -14.89 -8.19 37.42
CA SER A 157 -16.11 -8.01 36.62
C SER A 157 -15.93 -6.95 35.52
N THR A 158 -15.32 -5.82 35.89
CA THR A 158 -15.03 -4.71 34.95
C THR A 158 -14.04 -5.15 33.87
N LYS A 159 -12.98 -5.89 34.25
CA LYS A 159 -12.02 -6.43 33.28
C LYS A 159 -12.70 -7.35 32.29
N LYS A 160 -13.57 -8.25 32.75
CA LYS A 160 -14.35 -9.16 31.89
C LYS A 160 -15.27 -8.41 30.94
N ASP A 161 -15.96 -7.36 31.40
CA ASP A 161 -16.85 -6.53 30.58
C ASP A 161 -16.05 -5.78 29.50
N LEU A 162 -14.94 -5.13 29.86
CA LEU A 162 -14.07 -4.46 28.90
C LEU A 162 -13.54 -5.42 27.84
N LEU A 163 -13.07 -6.60 28.22
CA LEU A 163 -12.61 -7.62 27.27
C LEU A 163 -13.73 -8.09 26.33
N ALA A 164 -14.96 -8.23 26.86
CA ALA A 164 -16.12 -8.57 26.04
C ALA A 164 -16.44 -7.48 25.01
N ARG A 165 -16.40 -6.21 25.42
CA ARG A 165 -16.58 -5.06 24.50
C ARG A 165 -15.50 -5.02 23.43
N PHE A 166 -14.23 -5.16 23.80
CA PHE A 166 -13.14 -5.23 22.80
C PHE A 166 -13.35 -6.36 21.79
N ARG A 167 -13.79 -7.53 22.26
CA ARG A 167 -14.10 -8.65 21.36
C ARG A 167 -15.18 -8.30 20.35
N VAL A 168 -16.22 -7.60 20.78
CA VAL A 168 -17.33 -7.24 19.90
C VAL A 168 -16.96 -6.12 18.94
N TRP A 169 -16.38 -5.03 19.45
CA TRP A 169 -16.23 -3.79 18.67
C TRP A 169 -14.88 -3.67 17.97
N ILE A 170 -13.84 -4.26 18.52
CA ILE A 170 -12.50 -4.13 17.99
C ILE A 170 -12.05 -5.42 17.29
N ASP A 171 -12.24 -6.58 17.94
CA ASP A 171 -11.86 -7.86 17.35
C ASP A 171 -12.89 -8.38 16.36
N LEU A 172 -14.07 -7.74 16.28
CA LEU A 172 -15.15 -8.07 15.38
C LEU A 172 -15.54 -9.57 15.44
N ASN A 173 -15.42 -10.15 16.62
CA ASN A 173 -15.75 -11.54 16.88
C ASN A 173 -16.80 -11.66 18.00
N PRO A 174 -18.03 -11.18 17.78
CA PRO A 174 -19.11 -11.31 18.75
C PRO A 174 -19.57 -12.76 18.86
N LYS A 175 -19.95 -13.17 20.07
CA LYS A 175 -20.48 -14.51 20.32
C LYS A 175 -21.89 -14.72 19.73
N SER A 176 -22.66 -13.64 19.57
CA SER A 176 -24.05 -13.71 19.10
C SER A 176 -24.12 -13.51 17.59
N LYS A 177 -24.94 -14.34 16.91
CA LYS A 177 -25.14 -14.26 15.46
C LYS A 177 -25.70 -12.90 15.02
N ALA A 178 -26.63 -12.33 15.79
CA ALA A 178 -27.23 -11.01 15.50
C ALA A 178 -26.17 -9.90 15.51
N LEU A 179 -25.20 -9.94 16.44
CA LEU A 179 -24.08 -9.00 16.48
C LEU A 179 -23.09 -9.25 15.35
N GLN A 180 -22.89 -10.51 14.93
CA GLN A 180 -22.06 -10.83 13.75
C GLN A 180 -22.65 -10.21 12.49
N ASP A 181 -23.97 -10.37 12.29
CA ASP A 181 -24.67 -9.80 11.13
C ASP A 181 -24.63 -8.26 11.15
N TYR A 182 -24.76 -7.65 12.34
CA TYR A 182 -24.64 -6.20 12.50
C TYR A 182 -23.23 -5.70 12.15
N VAL A 183 -22.19 -6.35 12.65
CA VAL A 183 -20.78 -6.02 12.37
C VAL A 183 -20.47 -6.19 10.88
N LEU A 184 -20.97 -7.26 10.25
CA LEU A 184 -20.79 -7.51 8.81
C LEU A 184 -21.47 -6.45 7.93
N LYS A 185 -22.62 -5.94 8.37
CA LYS A 185 -23.33 -4.83 7.68
C LYS A 185 -22.56 -3.51 7.76
N ASN A 186 -21.90 -3.24 8.89
CA ASN A 186 -21.20 -1.98 9.16
C ASN A 186 -19.67 -2.10 8.93
N ARG A 187 -19.29 -2.61 7.78
CA ARG A 187 -17.88 -2.90 7.38
C ARG A 187 -16.89 -1.73 7.52
N LYS A 188 -17.33 -0.50 7.75
CA LYS A 188 -16.46 0.66 8.00
C LYS A 188 -15.53 0.43 9.20
N LEU A 189 -16.00 -0.31 10.23
CA LEU A 189 -15.22 -0.65 11.44
C LEU A 189 -14.13 -1.71 11.19
N LEU A 190 -14.18 -2.45 10.07
CA LEU A 190 -13.29 -3.58 9.81
C LEU A 190 -11.81 -3.18 9.61
N ASN A 191 -11.54 -1.96 9.19
CA ASN A 191 -10.19 -1.51 8.86
C ASN A 191 -9.51 -0.66 9.95
N ILE A 192 -10.25 -0.25 11.00
CA ILE A 192 -9.70 0.64 12.03
C ILE A 192 -8.53 0.00 12.80
N LYS A 193 -8.55 -1.30 12.99
CA LYS A 193 -7.47 -2.06 13.66
C LYS A 193 -6.14 -1.94 12.97
N ALA A 194 -6.14 -1.96 11.64
CA ALA A 194 -4.94 -1.90 10.82
C ALA A 194 -4.40 -0.48 10.66
N LYS A 195 -5.21 0.54 11.01
CA LYS A 195 -4.78 1.94 10.94
C LYS A 195 -3.77 2.24 12.03
N GLN A 196 -2.78 3.04 11.68
CA GLN A 196 -1.89 3.65 12.66
C GLN A 196 -2.68 4.67 13.49
N VAL A 197 -2.34 4.83 14.77
CA VAL A 197 -3.14 5.65 15.70
C VAL A 197 -3.35 7.08 15.20
N HIS A 198 -2.37 7.67 14.52
CA HIS A 198 -2.48 9.02 13.97
C HIS A 198 -3.36 9.14 12.71
N GLU A 199 -3.73 8.01 12.09
CA GLU A 199 -4.60 7.95 10.92
C GLU A 199 -6.09 7.79 11.28
N ILE A 200 -6.38 7.58 12.57
CA ILE A 200 -7.74 7.41 13.06
C ILE A 200 -8.42 8.77 13.15
N THR A 201 -9.50 8.94 12.43
CA THR A 201 -10.32 10.15 12.40
C THR A 201 -11.61 9.97 13.19
N HIS A 202 -12.32 11.09 13.43
CA HIS A 202 -13.64 11.04 14.06
C HIS A 202 -14.62 10.14 13.29
N ASP A 203 -14.57 10.17 11.95
CA ASP A 203 -15.44 9.38 11.07
C ASP A 203 -15.17 7.86 11.13
N ASP A 204 -14.06 7.46 11.71
CA ASP A 204 -13.74 6.04 11.95
C ASP A 204 -14.38 5.52 13.24
N ILE A 205 -14.82 6.42 14.14
CA ILE A 205 -15.31 6.09 15.49
C ILE A 205 -16.83 6.23 15.58
N VAL A 206 -17.43 7.04 14.73
CA VAL A 206 -18.89 7.28 14.63
C VAL A 206 -19.50 6.41 13.55
#